data_fef190fceeb70bfbf2e7c86c195d2621
#
_entry.id   fef190fceeb70bfbf2e7c86c195d2621
#
_cell.length_a   1.000
_cell.length_b   1.000
_cell.length_c   1.000
_cell.angle_alpha   90.00
_cell.angle_beta   90.00
_cell.angle_gamma   90.00
#
_symmetry.space_group_name_H-M   'P 1'
#
loop_
_entity.id
_entity.type
_entity.pdbx_description
1 polymer ?
#
loop_
_entity_poly.entity_id
_entity_poly.type
_entity_poly.pdbx_seq_one_letter_code
_entity_poly.pdbx_strand_id
1 'polypeptide(L)'
;MIKRLFFFLMAALALLTACSDNDTFSTDRSYRLTFTTDTVRMDTLFATIPSSTYSFWVHNQSGDGLRLRTVRLERGGQSGFRVNVDGTFLNPVANNLEIRKGDSIRVFVEITAPENLSTDPQLIEDNLLFALESGVEQKVNLRTYSWNAAQWRDVEITESQTIESSTPIVVYGGIKVAATAVLTIKNSSLYFHDGAGVTVEGALVAENSLFRGDRLDHMFDYLPYDHISGQWQGITVRPHADGCLLTGCEIRNAYDALVADTTSVELYDCTIHNSKGSGLWAHDSYVIVNNCVLSNALKDCLTLLGCYSDLDHVTLAQFYPLSANRGAALRFSASEQTFKLTCSNTLVTGYAEDVIVGEVDEKSEYSFTNCLLRTVAPDNLDHFKDIIWEKKDDEIQGTKHFVLIDDYKMIYDFRLKEESPAYEKKIGKQ
;
A
#
# COMPACT_ATOMS: atom_id res chain seq x y z
N MET A 1 -62.16 42.95 5.33
CA MET A 1 -61.88 41.52 5.64
C MET A 1 -62.03 40.64 4.42
N ILE A 2 -63.05 40.70 3.62
CA ILE A 2 -63.32 39.85 2.46
C ILE A 2 -62.22 39.91 1.41
N LYS A 3 -61.65 41.07 1.08
CA LYS A 3 -60.51 41.19 0.10
C LYS A 3 -59.25 40.51 0.57
N ARG A 4 -58.91 40.46 1.85
CA ARG A 4 -57.77 39.75 2.40
C ARG A 4 -57.95 38.23 2.39
N LEU A 5 -59.13 37.77 2.62
CA LEU A 5 -59.55 36.37 2.59
C LEU A 5 -59.44 35.81 1.14
N PHE A 6 -59.85 36.63 0.15
CA PHE A 6 -59.81 36.28 -1.25
C PHE A 6 -58.34 36.19 -1.77
N PHE A 7 -57.43 37.06 -1.26
CA PHE A 7 -56.00 37.02 -1.60
C PHE A 7 -55.33 35.81 -1.00
N PHE A 8 -55.68 35.41 0.22
CA PHE A 8 -55.16 34.19 0.85
C PHE A 8 -55.68 32.94 0.15
N LEU A 9 -56.93 32.93 -0.30
CA LEU A 9 -57.51 31.80 -1.04
C LEU A 9 -56.88 31.65 -2.42
N MET A 10 -56.60 32.76 -3.13
CA MET A 10 -55.87 32.73 -4.41
C MET A 10 -54.43 32.31 -4.25
N ALA A 11 -53.72 32.76 -3.20
CA ALA A 11 -52.36 32.33 -2.90
C ALA A 11 -52.31 30.84 -2.51
N ALA A 12 -53.30 30.34 -1.76
CA ALA A 12 -53.41 28.91 -1.42
C ALA A 12 -53.74 28.04 -2.66
N LEU A 13 -54.58 28.53 -3.59
CA LEU A 13 -54.85 27.84 -4.88
C LEU A 13 -53.61 27.81 -5.79
N ALA A 14 -52.81 28.88 -5.81
CA ALA A 14 -51.58 28.92 -6.58
C ALA A 14 -50.50 27.97 -6.04
N LEU A 15 -50.52 27.65 -4.75
CA LEU A 15 -49.63 26.66 -4.12
C LEU A 15 -50.05 25.22 -4.39
N LEU A 16 -51.30 24.97 -4.79
CA LEU A 16 -51.78 23.61 -5.11
C LEU A 16 -51.53 23.19 -6.56
N THR A 17 -51.12 24.12 -7.43
CA THR A 17 -50.79 23.79 -8.82
C THR A 17 -49.30 23.55 -9.05
N ALA A 18 -48.49 23.57 -7.99
CA ALA A 18 -47.02 23.56 -8.11
C ALA A 18 -46.38 22.16 -8.14
N CYS A 19 -47.12 21.07 -8.25
CA CYS A 19 -46.55 19.73 -8.40
C CYS A 19 -47.53 18.80 -9.10
N SER A 20 -47.68 18.96 -10.42
CA SER A 20 -48.02 17.85 -11.31
C SER A 20 -46.95 17.74 -12.37
N ASP A 21 -45.74 17.28 -11.97
CA ASP A 21 -44.80 16.69 -12.93
C ASP A 21 -45.47 15.41 -13.43
N ASN A 22 -46.23 15.53 -14.51
CA ASN A 22 -46.57 14.38 -15.33
C ASN A 22 -45.27 13.92 -15.98
N ASP A 23 -44.56 13.06 -15.30
CA ASP A 23 -43.37 12.39 -15.87
C ASP A 23 -43.83 11.64 -17.12
N THR A 24 -43.54 12.20 -18.27
CA THR A 24 -43.76 11.51 -19.56
C THR A 24 -42.52 10.68 -19.88
N PHE A 25 -42.72 9.39 -20.11
CA PHE A 25 -41.64 8.49 -20.56
C PHE A 25 -41.75 8.28 -22.06
N SER A 26 -40.60 8.50 -22.75
CA SER A 26 -40.54 8.46 -24.19
C SER A 26 -40.03 7.12 -24.69
N THR A 27 -40.60 6.66 -25.83
CA THR A 27 -40.11 5.52 -26.62
C THR A 27 -39.39 5.99 -27.88
N ASP A 28 -38.99 7.25 -27.97
CA ASP A 28 -38.24 7.78 -29.12
C ASP A 28 -36.87 7.11 -29.22
N ARG A 29 -36.61 6.54 -30.38
CA ARG A 29 -35.36 5.83 -30.70
C ARG A 29 -34.15 6.75 -30.90
N SER A 30 -34.33 8.06 -30.98
CA SER A 30 -33.24 9.03 -31.05
C SER A 30 -32.60 9.30 -29.67
N TYR A 31 -33.33 9.07 -28.58
CA TYR A 31 -32.86 9.32 -27.26
C TYR A 31 -31.83 8.31 -26.78
N ARG A 32 -30.84 8.82 -26.05
CA ARG A 32 -29.71 8.05 -25.50
C ARG A 32 -29.45 8.45 -24.06
N LEU A 33 -28.95 7.48 -23.30
CA LEU A 33 -28.32 7.74 -22.00
C LEU A 33 -26.90 8.28 -22.21
N THR A 34 -26.46 9.10 -21.28
CA THR A 34 -25.06 9.56 -21.19
C THR A 34 -24.40 8.93 -19.98
N PHE A 35 -23.24 8.35 -20.15
CA PHE A 35 -22.49 7.68 -19.09
C PHE A 35 -21.27 8.53 -18.72
N THR A 36 -20.91 8.60 -17.43
CA THR A 36 -19.66 9.27 -16.99
C THR A 36 -18.41 8.52 -17.42
N THR A 37 -18.56 7.24 -17.76
CA THR A 37 -17.48 6.41 -18.36
C THR A 37 -18.09 5.40 -19.33
N ASP A 38 -17.36 5.05 -20.36
CA ASP A 38 -17.67 3.94 -21.27
C ASP A 38 -17.07 2.60 -20.81
N THR A 39 -16.10 2.68 -19.90
CA THR A 39 -15.36 1.53 -19.37
C THR A 39 -15.05 1.72 -17.88
N VAL A 40 -15.55 0.83 -17.05
CA VAL A 40 -15.15 0.72 -15.65
C VAL A 40 -13.89 -0.17 -15.60
N ARG A 41 -12.77 0.47 -15.35
CA ARG A 41 -11.47 -0.21 -15.16
C ARG A 41 -11.23 -0.38 -13.68
N MET A 42 -11.33 -1.61 -13.22
CA MET A 42 -11.03 -1.96 -11.85
C MET A 42 -9.57 -2.43 -11.75
N ASP A 43 -8.99 -2.24 -10.59
CA ASP A 43 -7.62 -2.66 -10.30
C ASP A 43 -7.47 -4.19 -10.34
N THR A 44 -6.23 -4.66 -10.36
CA THR A 44 -5.94 -6.09 -10.19
C THR A 44 -6.40 -6.54 -8.81
N LEU A 45 -6.98 -7.71 -8.75
CA LEU A 45 -7.47 -8.32 -7.50
C LEU A 45 -7.07 -9.79 -7.42
N PHE A 46 -7.09 -10.34 -6.23
CA PHE A 46 -6.93 -11.79 -6.06
C PHE A 46 -8.25 -12.51 -6.34
N ALA A 47 -8.16 -13.65 -7.04
CA ALA A 47 -9.31 -14.52 -7.29
C ALA A 47 -9.97 -14.94 -5.96
N THR A 48 -11.29 -15.11 -5.98
CA THR A 48 -12.15 -15.45 -4.84
C THR A 48 -12.22 -14.41 -3.71
N ILE A 49 -11.51 -13.30 -3.83
CA ILE A 49 -11.56 -12.18 -2.89
C ILE A 49 -12.42 -11.05 -3.51
N PRO A 50 -13.42 -10.52 -2.77
CA PRO A 50 -14.23 -9.41 -3.27
C PRO A 50 -13.40 -8.15 -3.50
N SER A 51 -13.68 -7.44 -4.59
CA SER A 51 -13.11 -6.11 -4.86
C SER A 51 -13.70 -5.02 -3.98
N SER A 52 -13.07 -3.85 -3.99
CA SER A 52 -13.72 -2.60 -3.61
C SER A 52 -14.89 -2.29 -4.55
N THR A 53 -15.82 -1.44 -4.09
CA THR A 53 -16.97 -1.00 -4.89
C THR A 53 -16.57 0.19 -5.76
N TYR A 54 -16.74 0.05 -7.06
CA TYR A 54 -16.62 1.12 -8.04
C TYR A 54 -17.99 1.68 -8.39
N SER A 55 -18.06 2.94 -8.83
CA SER A 55 -19.34 3.52 -9.22
C SER A 55 -19.20 4.52 -10.36
N PHE A 56 -20.30 4.65 -11.15
CA PHE A 56 -20.42 5.64 -12.20
C PHE A 56 -21.88 6.13 -12.29
N TRP A 57 -22.08 7.24 -12.99
CA TRP A 57 -23.40 7.84 -13.20
C TRP A 57 -23.93 7.57 -14.61
N VAL A 58 -25.23 7.39 -14.67
CA VAL A 58 -26.00 7.28 -15.92
C VAL A 58 -27.01 8.43 -15.94
N HIS A 59 -26.89 9.32 -16.91
CA HIS A 59 -27.67 10.54 -17.00
C HIS A 59 -28.69 10.43 -18.13
N ASN A 60 -29.90 10.95 -17.91
CA ASN A 60 -30.89 11.22 -18.93
C ASN A 60 -30.87 12.71 -19.27
N GLN A 61 -30.22 13.07 -20.37
CA GLN A 61 -30.14 14.44 -20.88
C GLN A 61 -31.18 14.72 -21.99
N SER A 62 -32.10 13.78 -22.23
CA SER A 62 -33.16 13.94 -23.24
C SER A 62 -34.32 14.84 -22.78
N GLY A 63 -35.21 15.15 -23.69
CA GLY A 63 -36.34 16.04 -23.45
C GLY A 63 -37.43 15.44 -22.54
N ASP A 64 -37.45 14.11 -22.37
CA ASP A 64 -38.45 13.36 -21.60
C ASP A 64 -37.81 12.35 -20.66
N GLY A 65 -38.58 11.77 -19.74
CA GLY A 65 -38.17 10.62 -18.96
C GLY A 65 -37.83 9.40 -19.85
N LEU A 66 -36.87 8.59 -19.43
CA LEU A 66 -36.51 7.33 -20.10
C LEU A 66 -36.73 6.17 -19.14
N ARG A 67 -37.30 5.07 -19.66
CA ARG A 67 -37.45 3.84 -18.89
C ARG A 67 -36.51 2.79 -19.43
N LEU A 68 -35.67 2.25 -18.55
CA LEU A 68 -34.86 1.08 -18.81
C LEU A 68 -35.74 -0.16 -18.70
N ARG A 69 -36.02 -0.80 -19.84
CA ARG A 69 -36.75 -2.07 -19.85
C ARG A 69 -35.94 -3.13 -19.09
N THR A 70 -34.62 -3.20 -19.36
CA THR A 70 -33.71 -4.13 -18.69
C THR A 70 -32.32 -3.53 -18.53
N VAL A 71 -31.68 -3.85 -17.38
CA VAL A 71 -30.23 -3.75 -17.20
C VAL A 71 -29.70 -5.13 -16.84
N ARG A 72 -28.66 -5.59 -17.52
CA ARG A 72 -28.11 -6.94 -17.33
C ARG A 72 -26.64 -7.02 -17.71
N LEU A 73 -25.93 -7.99 -17.12
CA LEU A 73 -24.62 -8.40 -17.60
C LEU A 73 -24.76 -9.26 -18.86
N GLU A 74 -23.91 -9.05 -19.86
CA GLU A 74 -23.92 -9.79 -21.10
C GLU A 74 -23.63 -11.27 -20.89
N ARG A 75 -22.67 -11.59 -20.00
CA ARG A 75 -22.29 -12.95 -19.61
C ARG A 75 -23.10 -13.54 -18.46
N GLY A 76 -24.13 -12.84 -17.98
CA GLY A 76 -25.10 -13.37 -17.03
C GLY A 76 -24.55 -13.83 -15.70
N GLY A 77 -23.55 -13.16 -15.15
CA GLY A 77 -22.93 -13.49 -13.84
C GLY A 77 -21.79 -14.50 -13.91
N GLN A 78 -21.44 -15.05 -15.09
CA GLN A 78 -20.29 -15.97 -15.23
C GLN A 78 -18.94 -15.28 -15.05
N SER A 79 -18.89 -13.97 -15.21
CA SER A 79 -17.70 -13.14 -15.02
C SER A 79 -17.37 -12.85 -13.55
N GLY A 80 -18.31 -13.10 -12.63
CA GLY A 80 -18.18 -12.78 -11.21
C GLY A 80 -18.53 -11.33 -10.86
N PHE A 81 -18.86 -10.48 -11.84
CA PHE A 81 -19.34 -9.12 -11.55
C PHE A 81 -20.71 -9.12 -10.87
N ARG A 82 -20.86 -8.23 -9.90
CA ARG A 82 -22.10 -7.92 -9.19
C ARG A 82 -22.39 -6.44 -9.36
N VAL A 83 -23.60 -6.13 -9.76
CA VAL A 83 -23.98 -4.77 -10.08
C VAL A 83 -25.24 -4.38 -9.32
N ASN A 84 -25.25 -3.17 -8.77
CA ASN A 84 -26.43 -2.52 -8.21
C ASN A 84 -26.71 -1.25 -9.04
N VAL A 85 -27.92 -1.13 -9.53
CA VAL A 85 -28.37 0.01 -10.33
C VAL A 85 -29.47 0.71 -9.55
N ASP A 86 -29.19 1.91 -9.05
CA ASP A 86 -30.13 2.74 -8.29
C ASP A 86 -30.84 1.98 -7.16
N GLY A 87 -30.04 1.26 -6.33
CA GLY A 87 -30.55 0.45 -5.22
C GLY A 87 -31.07 -0.94 -5.60
N THR A 88 -31.16 -1.27 -6.90
CA THR A 88 -31.62 -2.57 -7.38
C THR A 88 -30.45 -3.46 -7.79
N PHE A 89 -30.25 -4.60 -7.12
CA PHE A 89 -29.28 -5.60 -7.53
C PHE A 89 -29.74 -6.37 -8.78
N LEU A 90 -28.80 -6.63 -9.70
CA LEU A 90 -29.05 -7.52 -10.82
C LEU A 90 -29.13 -8.97 -10.35
N ASN A 91 -30.30 -9.61 -10.50
CA ASN A 91 -30.52 -11.01 -10.18
C ASN A 91 -31.42 -11.71 -11.25
N PRO A 92 -30.94 -12.15 -12.36
CA PRO A 92 -29.75 -11.71 -13.10
C PRO A 92 -29.97 -10.36 -13.81
N VAL A 93 -31.16 -9.80 -13.77
CA VAL A 93 -31.63 -8.62 -14.51
C VAL A 93 -32.35 -7.66 -13.56
N ALA A 94 -32.13 -6.36 -13.69
CA ALA A 94 -33.02 -5.32 -13.17
C ALA A 94 -33.97 -4.87 -14.29
N ASN A 95 -35.23 -4.63 -13.97
CA ASN A 95 -36.25 -4.27 -14.92
C ASN A 95 -36.97 -2.98 -14.52
N ASN A 96 -37.49 -2.27 -15.51
CA ASN A 96 -38.41 -1.12 -15.32
C ASN A 96 -37.82 -0.01 -14.44
N LEU A 97 -36.54 0.30 -14.60
CA LEU A 97 -35.90 1.42 -13.91
C LEU A 97 -36.19 2.72 -14.67
N GLU A 98 -36.61 3.74 -13.96
CA GLU A 98 -37.00 5.03 -14.51
C GLU A 98 -35.93 6.08 -14.24
N ILE A 99 -35.59 6.86 -15.27
CA ILE A 99 -34.71 8.02 -15.15
C ILE A 99 -35.48 9.22 -15.68
N ARG A 100 -35.91 10.11 -14.79
CA ARG A 100 -36.66 11.30 -15.15
C ARG A 100 -35.86 12.21 -16.08
N LYS A 101 -36.54 13.14 -16.74
CA LYS A 101 -35.90 14.17 -17.53
C LYS A 101 -34.90 14.97 -16.70
N GLY A 102 -33.63 15.03 -17.17
CA GLY A 102 -32.56 15.77 -16.52
C GLY A 102 -31.99 15.11 -15.25
N ASP A 103 -32.48 13.91 -14.91
CA ASP A 103 -32.04 13.16 -13.71
C ASP A 103 -30.96 12.14 -14.06
N SER A 104 -30.42 11.50 -13.02
CA SER A 104 -29.38 10.50 -13.13
C SER A 104 -29.53 9.40 -12.08
N ILE A 105 -29.07 8.21 -12.40
CA ILE A 105 -28.97 7.08 -11.50
C ILE A 105 -27.52 6.69 -11.29
N ARG A 106 -27.21 6.16 -10.11
CA ARG A 106 -25.88 5.69 -9.78
C ARG A 106 -25.79 4.17 -9.93
N VAL A 107 -24.72 3.73 -10.54
CA VAL A 107 -24.41 2.31 -10.74
C VAL A 107 -23.20 1.96 -9.90
N PHE A 108 -23.32 0.90 -9.09
CA PHE A 108 -22.24 0.35 -8.28
C PHE A 108 -21.83 -1.01 -8.85
N VAL A 109 -20.54 -1.23 -8.95
CA VAL A 109 -19.96 -2.45 -9.53
C VAL A 109 -18.94 -3.03 -8.57
N GLU A 110 -19.05 -4.31 -8.31
CA GLU A 110 -18.09 -5.12 -7.57
C GLU A 110 -17.81 -6.39 -8.36
N ILE A 111 -16.71 -7.06 -8.04
CA ILE A 111 -16.40 -8.38 -8.58
C ILE A 111 -15.87 -9.29 -7.49
N THR A 112 -16.26 -10.56 -7.54
CA THR A 112 -15.52 -11.68 -6.94
C THR A 112 -15.14 -12.59 -8.09
N ALA A 113 -13.90 -12.43 -8.57
CA ALA A 113 -13.41 -13.17 -9.72
C ALA A 113 -13.35 -14.67 -9.43
N PRO A 114 -13.75 -15.54 -10.36
CA PRO A 114 -13.55 -16.97 -10.21
C PRO A 114 -12.06 -17.33 -10.24
N GLU A 115 -11.70 -18.46 -9.67
CA GLU A 115 -10.38 -19.05 -9.87
C GLU A 115 -10.15 -19.35 -11.36
N ASN A 116 -8.89 -19.29 -11.75
CA ASN A 116 -8.43 -19.66 -13.08
C ASN A 116 -7.21 -20.59 -12.96
N LEU A 117 -6.66 -21.08 -14.05
CA LEU A 117 -5.50 -21.99 -14.02
C LEU A 117 -4.16 -21.31 -14.27
N SER A 118 -4.13 -19.99 -14.34
CA SER A 118 -2.91 -19.23 -14.65
C SER A 118 -2.18 -18.81 -13.38
N THR A 119 -0.86 -18.78 -13.46
CA THR A 119 0.01 -18.17 -12.43
C THR A 119 0.11 -16.66 -12.58
N ASP A 120 -0.24 -16.13 -13.77
CA ASP A 120 -0.21 -14.70 -14.08
C ASP A 120 -1.62 -14.10 -14.02
N PRO A 121 -1.74 -12.78 -13.73
CA PRO A 121 -3.03 -12.11 -13.75
C PRO A 121 -3.75 -12.24 -15.08
N GLN A 122 -5.01 -12.66 -15.05
CA GLN A 122 -5.86 -12.86 -16.23
C GLN A 122 -6.90 -11.75 -16.34
N LEU A 123 -7.08 -11.25 -17.57
CA LEU A 123 -8.11 -10.25 -17.88
C LEU A 123 -9.50 -10.88 -17.76
N ILE A 124 -10.38 -10.24 -16.99
CA ILE A 124 -11.81 -10.53 -16.95
C ILE A 124 -12.57 -9.34 -17.49
N GLU A 125 -13.43 -9.60 -18.48
CA GLU A 125 -14.28 -8.59 -19.09
C GLU A 125 -15.73 -9.04 -19.15
N ASP A 126 -16.64 -8.08 -19.00
CA ASP A 126 -18.07 -8.22 -19.26
C ASP A 126 -18.64 -6.88 -19.75
N ASN A 127 -19.82 -6.89 -20.32
CA ASN A 127 -20.55 -5.67 -20.67
C ASN A 127 -21.80 -5.56 -19.81
N LEU A 128 -22.01 -4.39 -19.22
CA LEU A 128 -23.27 -4.03 -18.61
C LEU A 128 -24.15 -3.37 -19.65
N LEU A 129 -25.25 -4.03 -20.00
CA LEU A 129 -26.17 -3.65 -21.06
C LEU A 129 -27.38 -2.91 -20.49
N PHE A 130 -27.69 -1.75 -21.06
CA PHE A 130 -28.82 -0.90 -20.72
C PHE A 130 -29.78 -0.86 -21.93
N ALA A 131 -30.92 -1.54 -21.83
CA ALA A 131 -31.94 -1.57 -22.87
C ALA A 131 -33.11 -0.67 -22.52
N LEU A 132 -33.33 0.39 -23.30
CA LEU A 132 -34.48 1.29 -23.19
C LEU A 132 -35.76 0.63 -23.69
N GLU A 133 -36.92 1.12 -23.26
CA GLU A 133 -38.24 0.75 -23.80
C GLU A 133 -38.34 0.99 -25.32
N SER A 134 -37.65 2.01 -25.83
CA SER A 134 -37.55 2.32 -27.26
C SER A 134 -36.87 1.21 -28.09
N GLY A 135 -36.25 0.21 -27.45
CA GLY A 135 -35.46 -0.83 -28.06
C GLY A 135 -34.01 -0.45 -28.35
N VAL A 136 -33.58 0.74 -27.94
CA VAL A 136 -32.17 1.13 -27.98
C VAL A 136 -31.41 0.43 -26.86
N GLU A 137 -30.29 -0.20 -27.19
CA GLU A 137 -29.39 -0.81 -26.24
C GLU A 137 -28.02 -0.09 -26.26
N GLN A 138 -27.51 0.24 -25.09
CA GLN A 138 -26.20 0.85 -24.89
C GLN A 138 -25.42 0.01 -23.86
N LYS A 139 -24.11 0.13 -23.83
CA LYS A 139 -23.28 -0.68 -22.95
C LYS A 139 -22.17 0.14 -22.28
N VAL A 140 -21.78 -0.33 -21.09
CA VAL A 140 -20.56 0.06 -20.40
C VAL A 140 -19.71 -1.20 -20.22
N ASN A 141 -18.44 -1.14 -20.63
CA ASN A 141 -17.51 -2.25 -20.46
C ASN A 141 -17.02 -2.31 -19.01
N LEU A 142 -16.99 -3.49 -18.43
CA LEU A 142 -16.44 -3.77 -17.10
C LEU A 142 -15.20 -4.63 -17.28
N ARG A 143 -14.06 -4.23 -16.72
CA ARG A 143 -12.81 -4.98 -16.86
C ARG A 143 -11.92 -4.88 -15.64
N THR A 144 -11.24 -5.98 -15.33
CA THR A 144 -10.24 -6.11 -14.28
C THR A 144 -9.24 -7.21 -14.62
N TYR A 145 -8.13 -7.27 -13.87
CA TYR A 145 -7.26 -8.42 -13.87
C TYR A 145 -7.45 -9.22 -12.58
N SER A 146 -7.58 -10.54 -12.70
CA SER A 146 -7.67 -11.46 -11.57
C SER A 146 -6.42 -12.33 -11.49
N TRP A 147 -5.85 -12.40 -10.31
CA TRP A 147 -4.66 -13.18 -10.00
C TRP A 147 -4.97 -14.27 -8.98
N ASN A 148 -4.67 -15.52 -9.30
CA ASN A 148 -4.83 -16.60 -8.33
C ASN A 148 -3.89 -16.40 -7.15
N ALA A 149 -4.37 -16.73 -5.96
CA ALA A 149 -3.57 -16.73 -4.75
C ALA A 149 -3.94 -17.90 -3.84
N ALA A 150 -2.95 -18.51 -3.22
CA ALA A 150 -3.19 -19.40 -2.11
C ALA A 150 -3.64 -18.59 -0.88
N GLN A 151 -4.60 -19.08 -0.13
CA GLN A 151 -5.07 -18.40 1.08
C GLN A 151 -4.61 -19.17 2.32
N TRP A 152 -3.91 -18.47 3.19
CA TRP A 152 -3.48 -18.97 4.49
C TRP A 152 -4.25 -18.25 5.60
N ARG A 153 -4.72 -19.01 6.60
CA ARG A 153 -5.51 -18.46 7.69
C ARG A 153 -4.99 -18.98 9.01
N ASP A 154 -4.55 -18.06 9.89
CA ASP A 154 -4.06 -18.37 11.24
C ASP A 154 -3.08 -19.55 11.24
N VAL A 155 -2.00 -19.43 10.44
CA VAL A 155 -1.06 -20.53 10.20
C VAL A 155 -0.06 -20.64 11.33
N GLU A 156 0.05 -21.80 11.95
CA GLU A 156 1.09 -22.13 12.93
C GLU A 156 2.08 -23.14 12.32
N ILE A 157 3.35 -22.76 12.30
CA ILE A 157 4.47 -23.58 11.81
C ILE A 157 5.08 -24.27 13.02
N THR A 158 4.73 -25.51 13.27
CA THR A 158 5.21 -26.30 14.42
C THR A 158 6.39 -27.20 14.11
N GLU A 159 6.63 -27.47 12.82
CA GLU A 159 7.76 -28.23 12.31
C GLU A 159 8.47 -27.43 11.21
N SER A 160 9.78 -27.62 11.10
CA SER A 160 10.58 -26.92 10.09
C SER A 160 10.12 -27.27 8.67
N GLN A 161 9.86 -26.26 7.87
CA GLN A 161 9.42 -26.43 6.48
C GLN A 161 9.91 -25.32 5.56
N THR A 162 9.94 -25.64 4.28
CA THR A 162 10.28 -24.69 3.22
C THR A 162 9.07 -24.44 2.35
N ILE A 163 8.85 -23.16 2.06
CA ILE A 163 7.82 -22.66 1.16
C ILE A 163 8.52 -22.07 -0.06
N GLU A 164 8.14 -22.52 -1.23
CA GLU A 164 8.53 -21.91 -2.51
C GLU A 164 7.30 -21.91 -3.43
N SER A 165 6.88 -20.72 -3.85
CA SER A 165 5.64 -20.58 -4.62
C SER A 165 5.70 -19.44 -5.63
N SER A 166 5.45 -19.75 -6.90
CA SER A 166 5.21 -18.75 -7.93
C SER A 166 3.81 -18.14 -7.86
N THR A 167 2.87 -18.79 -7.15
CA THR A 167 1.53 -18.26 -6.88
C THR A 167 1.57 -17.41 -5.62
N PRO A 168 1.04 -16.19 -5.63
CA PRO A 168 0.93 -15.35 -4.43
C PRO A 168 0.24 -16.07 -3.27
N ILE A 169 0.66 -15.75 -2.05
CA ILE A 169 0.06 -16.27 -0.83
C ILE A 169 -0.58 -15.09 -0.08
N VAL A 170 -1.91 -15.11 0.07
CA VAL A 170 -2.63 -14.13 0.89
C VAL A 170 -2.83 -14.68 2.29
N VAL A 171 -2.34 -13.94 3.28
CA VAL A 171 -2.29 -14.37 4.69
C VAL A 171 -3.32 -13.59 5.50
N TYR A 172 -4.24 -14.31 6.13
CA TYR A 172 -5.21 -13.80 7.09
C TYR A 172 -4.85 -14.26 8.50
N GLY A 173 -5.03 -13.39 9.50
CA GLY A 173 -4.75 -13.70 10.91
C GLY A 173 -3.27 -13.79 11.26
N GLY A 174 -2.42 -14.20 10.34
CA GLY A 174 -0.96 -14.20 10.47
C GLY A 174 -0.30 -15.58 10.38
N ILE A 175 1.04 -15.55 10.53
CA ILE A 175 1.89 -16.75 10.58
C ILE A 175 2.62 -16.71 11.91
N LYS A 176 2.55 -17.82 12.66
CA LYS A 176 3.33 -18.04 13.87
C LYS A 176 4.33 -19.17 13.64
N VAL A 177 5.62 -18.87 13.85
CA VAL A 177 6.69 -19.89 13.81
C VAL A 177 6.99 -20.31 15.25
N ALA A 178 6.72 -21.56 15.59
CA ALA A 178 6.95 -22.10 16.93
C ALA A 178 8.45 -22.17 17.27
N ALA A 179 8.79 -22.15 18.55
CA ALA A 179 10.17 -22.07 19.06
C ALA A 179 11.12 -23.21 18.59
N THR A 180 10.56 -24.34 18.15
CA THR A 180 11.35 -25.49 17.65
C THR A 180 11.40 -25.58 16.13
N ALA A 181 10.77 -24.62 15.43
CA ALA A 181 10.59 -24.69 13.98
C ALA A 181 11.41 -23.61 13.26
N VAL A 182 11.82 -23.94 12.05
CA VAL A 182 12.38 -23.00 11.08
C VAL A 182 11.43 -22.88 9.90
N LEU A 183 10.93 -21.67 9.65
CA LEU A 183 10.21 -21.37 8.42
C LEU A 183 11.18 -20.81 7.39
N THR A 184 11.36 -21.54 6.28
CA THR A 184 12.14 -21.07 5.13
C THR A 184 11.20 -20.66 4.01
N ILE A 185 11.35 -19.44 3.49
CA ILE A 185 10.53 -18.89 2.39
C ILE A 185 11.47 -18.53 1.25
N LYS A 186 11.22 -19.06 0.04
CA LYS A 186 12.04 -18.82 -1.14
C LYS A 186 11.19 -18.37 -2.33
N ASN A 187 11.70 -17.38 -3.07
CA ASN A 187 11.12 -16.95 -4.35
C ASN A 187 9.59 -16.77 -4.30
N SER A 188 9.08 -16.25 -3.18
CA SER A 188 7.63 -16.21 -2.90
C SER A 188 7.16 -14.81 -2.59
N SER A 189 5.89 -14.52 -2.90
CA SER A 189 5.23 -13.25 -2.58
C SER A 189 4.11 -13.47 -1.57
N LEU A 190 4.24 -12.88 -0.39
CA LEU A 190 3.29 -12.94 0.70
C LEU A 190 2.57 -11.60 0.84
N TYR A 191 1.25 -11.67 0.80
CA TYR A 191 0.34 -10.54 0.90
C TYR A 191 -0.48 -10.67 2.17
N PHE A 192 -0.31 -9.75 3.10
CA PHE A 192 -0.91 -9.82 4.42
C PHE A 192 -2.18 -8.97 4.49
N HIS A 193 -3.29 -9.59 4.89
CA HIS A 193 -4.53 -8.90 5.16
C HIS A 193 -4.43 -8.11 6.47
N ASP A 194 -5.25 -7.08 6.61
CA ASP A 194 -5.32 -6.21 7.78
C ASP A 194 -5.17 -6.96 9.11
N GLY A 195 -4.27 -6.51 9.95
CA GLY A 195 -3.95 -7.14 11.24
C GLY A 195 -3.08 -8.39 11.19
N ALA A 196 -2.86 -8.99 10.01
CA ALA A 196 -1.96 -10.12 9.88
C ALA A 196 -0.49 -9.71 9.96
N GLY A 197 0.36 -10.63 10.39
CA GLY A 197 1.81 -10.44 10.49
C GLY A 197 2.54 -11.77 10.64
N VAL A 198 3.84 -11.72 10.84
CA VAL A 198 4.66 -12.91 11.14
C VAL A 198 5.21 -12.78 12.57
N THR A 199 4.91 -13.76 13.40
CA THR A 199 5.49 -13.88 14.75
C THR A 199 6.47 -15.04 14.77
N VAL A 200 7.74 -14.79 15.10
CA VAL A 200 8.81 -15.77 15.09
C VAL A 200 9.25 -16.03 16.52
N GLU A 201 9.00 -17.24 17.01
CA GLU A 201 9.51 -17.78 18.30
C GLU A 201 10.70 -18.74 18.05
N GLY A 202 10.78 -19.39 16.89
CA GLY A 202 11.91 -20.18 16.38
C GLY A 202 12.79 -19.39 15.43
N ALA A 203 12.88 -19.79 14.15
CA ALA A 203 13.64 -19.05 13.14
C ALA A 203 12.85 -18.77 11.87
N LEU A 204 13.14 -17.62 11.25
CA LEU A 204 12.68 -17.28 9.91
C LEU A 204 13.88 -17.10 8.99
N VAL A 205 13.88 -17.81 7.88
CA VAL A 205 14.84 -17.63 6.79
C VAL A 205 14.06 -17.29 5.52
N ALA A 206 14.39 -16.17 4.85
CA ALA A 206 13.74 -15.87 3.58
C ALA A 206 14.75 -15.43 2.51
N GLU A 207 14.54 -15.88 1.28
CA GLU A 207 15.35 -15.58 0.12
C GLU A 207 14.47 -15.06 -1.03
N ASN A 208 14.87 -13.96 -1.66
CA ASN A 208 14.24 -13.39 -2.86
C ASN A 208 12.70 -13.31 -2.75
N SER A 209 12.21 -12.86 -1.62
CA SER A 209 10.77 -12.90 -1.31
C SER A 209 10.22 -11.53 -0.97
N LEU A 210 8.94 -11.34 -1.31
CA LEU A 210 8.19 -10.11 -1.07
C LEU A 210 7.22 -10.29 0.11
N PHE A 211 7.22 -9.32 1.02
CA PHE A 211 6.29 -9.22 2.15
C PHE A 211 5.60 -7.86 2.10
N ARG A 212 4.29 -7.81 1.89
CA ARG A 212 3.53 -6.57 1.80
C ARG A 212 2.06 -6.74 2.19
N GLY A 213 1.33 -5.62 2.29
CA GLY A 213 -0.13 -5.67 2.41
C GLY A 213 -0.82 -6.22 1.17
N ASP A 214 -2.00 -6.77 1.34
CA ASP A 214 -2.77 -7.47 0.28
C ASP A 214 -3.57 -6.54 -0.63
N ARG A 215 -3.62 -5.24 -0.35
CA ARG A 215 -4.34 -4.28 -1.17
C ARG A 215 -3.56 -3.96 -2.44
N LEU A 216 -4.14 -4.33 -3.58
CA LEU A 216 -3.60 -4.08 -4.93
C LEU A 216 -4.35 -2.96 -5.65
N ASP A 217 -5.40 -2.43 -5.03
CA ASP A 217 -6.28 -1.39 -5.55
C ASP A 217 -5.84 0.02 -5.11
N HIS A 218 -6.64 1.00 -5.45
CA HIS A 218 -6.43 2.39 -5.08
C HIS A 218 -7.35 2.80 -3.91
N MET A 219 -6.82 3.60 -2.97
CA MET A 219 -7.63 4.28 -1.97
C MET A 219 -8.44 5.42 -2.62
N PHE A 220 -7.79 6.15 -3.52
CA PHE A 220 -8.35 7.17 -4.40
C PHE A 220 -7.71 7.03 -5.77
N ASP A 221 -8.31 7.54 -6.84
CA ASP A 221 -7.80 7.45 -8.22
C ASP A 221 -6.32 7.84 -8.37
N TYR A 222 -5.84 8.74 -7.51
CA TYR A 222 -4.45 9.22 -7.51
C TYR A 222 -3.55 8.54 -6.46
N LEU A 223 -4.10 7.68 -5.59
CA LEU A 223 -3.37 7.11 -4.45
C LEU A 223 -3.54 5.58 -4.38
N PRO A 224 -2.63 4.82 -4.99
CA PRO A 224 -2.58 3.37 -4.83
C PRO A 224 -2.36 2.95 -3.37
N TYR A 225 -3.00 1.89 -2.92
CA TYR A 225 -2.68 1.30 -1.62
C TYR A 225 -1.23 0.85 -1.49
N ASP A 226 -0.56 0.57 -2.60
CA ASP A 226 0.88 0.26 -2.62
C ASP A 226 1.76 1.38 -2.04
N HIS A 227 1.24 2.59 -1.95
CA HIS A 227 1.92 3.75 -1.35
C HIS A 227 1.49 4.02 0.11
N ILE A 228 0.57 3.24 0.66
CA ILE A 228 0.05 3.45 2.01
C ILE A 228 0.75 2.52 2.99
N SER A 229 1.36 3.10 4.02
CA SER A 229 1.98 2.36 5.13
C SER A 229 0.95 1.85 6.13
N GLY A 230 1.31 0.81 6.90
CA GLY A 230 0.48 0.28 7.99
C GLY A 230 -0.64 -0.64 7.55
N GLN A 231 -0.48 -1.34 6.43
CA GLN A 231 -1.48 -2.30 5.91
C GLN A 231 -1.45 -3.65 6.64
N TRP A 232 -0.36 -3.99 7.29
CA TRP A 232 -0.13 -5.24 8.01
C TRP A 232 0.85 -5.03 9.16
N GLN A 233 0.97 -5.97 10.09
CA GLN A 233 1.72 -5.78 11.33
C GLN A 233 3.24 -5.82 11.15
N GLY A 234 3.76 -6.48 10.09
CA GLY A 234 5.18 -6.73 9.88
C GLY A 234 5.64 -8.06 10.47
N ILE A 235 6.95 -8.18 10.66
CA ILE A 235 7.62 -9.37 11.19
C ILE A 235 8.12 -9.05 12.61
N THR A 236 7.71 -9.85 13.59
CA THR A 236 8.14 -9.72 14.98
C THR A 236 8.95 -10.96 15.39
N VAL A 237 10.24 -10.79 15.65
CA VAL A 237 11.13 -11.83 16.21
C VAL A 237 11.12 -11.69 17.72
N ARG A 238 10.61 -12.70 18.41
CA ARG A 238 10.40 -12.69 19.85
C ARG A 238 11.71 -12.87 20.62
N PRO A 239 11.73 -12.44 21.90
CA PRO A 239 12.89 -12.67 22.75
C PRO A 239 13.32 -14.14 22.78
N HIS A 240 14.63 -14.36 22.63
CA HIS A 240 15.27 -15.69 22.61
C HIS A 240 14.86 -16.60 21.44
N ALA A 241 14.22 -16.06 20.40
CA ALA A 241 14.08 -16.76 19.12
C ALA A 241 15.47 -17.02 18.51
N ASP A 242 15.58 -18.07 17.69
CA ASP A 242 16.83 -18.42 17.01
C ASP A 242 17.26 -17.38 15.96
N GLY A 243 16.30 -16.52 15.53
CA GLY A 243 16.59 -15.33 14.77
C GLY A 243 15.85 -15.22 13.43
N CYS A 244 16.28 -14.20 12.66
CA CYS A 244 15.70 -13.89 11.35
C CYS A 244 16.82 -13.58 10.36
N LEU A 245 16.90 -14.37 9.27
CA LEU A 245 17.84 -14.19 8.17
C LEU A 245 17.06 -13.91 6.88
N LEU A 246 17.27 -12.72 6.28
CA LEU A 246 16.64 -12.33 5.04
C LEU A 246 17.70 -11.98 3.98
N THR A 247 17.56 -12.52 2.79
CA THR A 247 18.46 -12.24 1.66
C THR A 247 17.65 -11.89 0.41
N GLY A 248 17.94 -10.74 -0.20
CA GLY A 248 17.25 -10.29 -1.43
C GLY A 248 15.75 -10.05 -1.23
N CYS A 249 15.29 -9.80 0.00
CA CYS A 249 13.89 -9.66 0.32
C CYS A 249 13.43 -8.19 0.29
N GLU A 250 12.15 -8.01 -0.03
CA GLU A 250 11.47 -6.72 0.08
C GLU A 250 10.37 -6.78 1.14
N ILE A 251 10.41 -5.86 2.12
CA ILE A 251 9.36 -5.68 3.13
C ILE A 251 8.80 -4.27 2.97
N ARG A 252 7.50 -4.12 2.73
CA ARG A 252 6.91 -2.80 2.55
C ARG A 252 5.50 -2.67 3.08
N ASN A 253 5.12 -1.42 3.35
CA ASN A 253 3.79 -1.02 3.74
C ASN A 253 3.32 -1.62 5.09
N ALA A 254 4.25 -2.05 5.95
CA ALA A 254 3.94 -2.58 7.27
C ALA A 254 3.60 -1.49 8.29
N TYR A 255 3.10 -1.90 9.45
CA TYR A 255 3.10 -1.04 10.62
C TYR A 255 4.53 -0.89 11.12
N ASP A 256 5.10 -1.85 11.85
CA ASP A 256 6.54 -1.96 12.10
C ASP A 256 7.08 -3.08 11.20
N ALA A 257 7.98 -2.77 10.24
CA ALA A 257 8.33 -3.76 9.22
C ALA A 257 9.08 -4.95 9.80
N LEU A 258 10.05 -4.71 10.68
CA LEU A 258 10.80 -5.75 11.39
C LEU A 258 11.11 -5.31 12.81
N VAL A 259 10.70 -6.12 13.78
CA VAL A 259 10.93 -5.91 15.21
C VAL A 259 11.74 -7.08 15.74
N ALA A 260 12.85 -6.79 16.45
CA ALA A 260 13.70 -7.77 17.08
C ALA A 260 13.99 -7.39 18.52
N ASP A 261 13.71 -8.27 19.45
CA ASP A 261 13.99 -8.06 20.87
C ASP A 261 14.76 -9.26 21.42
N THR A 262 15.95 -9.01 21.95
CA THR A 262 16.82 -10.03 22.57
C THR A 262 17.03 -11.27 21.68
N THR A 263 17.43 -11.03 20.41
CA THR A 263 17.55 -12.07 19.37
C THR A 263 18.60 -11.67 18.31
N SER A 264 18.61 -12.35 17.15
CA SER A 264 19.45 -11.99 16.01
C SER A 264 18.65 -11.65 14.76
N VAL A 265 19.14 -10.65 14.02
CA VAL A 265 18.60 -10.29 12.69
C VAL A 265 19.75 -10.04 11.73
N GLU A 266 19.69 -10.72 10.61
CA GLU A 266 20.65 -10.57 9.51
C GLU A 266 19.91 -10.24 8.22
N LEU A 267 20.29 -9.12 7.60
CA LEU A 267 19.70 -8.64 6.35
C LEU A 267 20.79 -8.48 5.29
N TYR A 268 20.64 -9.14 4.16
CA TYR A 268 21.54 -9.05 3.01
C TYR A 268 20.72 -8.70 1.75
N ASP A 269 21.15 -7.69 1.00
CA ASP A 269 20.53 -7.25 -0.26
C ASP A 269 19.03 -6.86 -0.13
N CYS A 270 18.57 -6.57 1.06
CA CYS A 270 17.14 -6.32 1.35
C CYS A 270 16.71 -4.87 1.12
N THR A 271 15.41 -4.70 0.96
CA THR A 271 14.75 -3.39 0.98
C THR A 271 13.62 -3.39 2.00
N ILE A 272 13.67 -2.46 2.95
CA ILE A 272 12.57 -2.17 3.88
C ILE A 272 12.06 -0.77 3.56
N HIS A 273 10.79 -0.66 3.21
CA HIS A 273 10.23 0.60 2.71
C HIS A 273 8.83 0.87 3.23
N ASN A 274 8.55 2.15 3.54
CA ASN A 274 7.22 2.68 3.79
C ASN A 274 6.51 2.04 5.00
N SER A 275 7.08 2.21 6.19
CA SER A 275 6.51 1.73 7.46
C SER A 275 5.74 2.83 8.17
N LYS A 276 4.58 2.51 8.76
CA LYS A 276 3.81 3.44 9.62
C LYS A 276 4.41 3.59 11.01
N GLY A 277 5.18 2.62 11.46
CA GLY A 277 6.02 2.64 12.64
C GLY A 277 7.49 2.71 12.23
N SER A 278 8.31 1.78 12.69
CA SER A 278 9.74 1.66 12.40
C SER A 278 10.01 0.77 11.18
N GLY A 279 11.10 1.04 10.47
CA GLY A 279 11.63 0.13 9.45
C GLY A 279 12.21 -1.13 10.12
N LEU A 280 13.34 -1.01 10.80
CA LEU A 280 13.88 -2.04 11.68
C LEU A 280 14.00 -1.44 13.09
N TRP A 281 13.36 -2.06 14.07
CA TRP A 281 13.53 -1.77 15.48
C TRP A 281 14.17 -2.97 16.18
N ALA A 282 15.33 -2.77 16.79
CA ALA A 282 16.05 -3.81 17.50
C ALA A 282 16.45 -3.35 18.90
N HIS A 283 16.27 -4.25 19.87
CA HIS A 283 16.63 -4.05 21.28
C HIS A 283 17.41 -5.26 21.78
N ASP A 284 18.52 -5.01 22.49
CA ASP A 284 19.43 -6.02 23.07
C ASP A 284 19.71 -7.20 22.12
N SER A 285 19.93 -6.90 20.84
CA SER A 285 19.98 -7.88 19.76
C SER A 285 21.31 -7.81 18.99
N TYR A 286 21.60 -8.90 18.28
CA TYR A 286 22.67 -8.96 17.30
C TYR A 286 22.10 -8.60 15.91
N VAL A 287 22.66 -7.57 15.26
CA VAL A 287 22.09 -7.01 14.03
C VAL A 287 23.16 -6.88 12.95
N ILE A 288 23.00 -7.57 11.86
CA ILE A 288 23.80 -7.38 10.63
C ILE A 288 22.90 -6.83 9.53
N VAL A 289 23.34 -5.73 8.91
CA VAL A 289 22.66 -5.18 7.73
C VAL A 289 23.72 -4.90 6.65
N ASN A 290 23.64 -5.63 5.57
CA ASN A 290 24.60 -5.52 4.48
C ASN A 290 23.90 -5.31 3.14
N ASN A 291 24.37 -4.32 2.38
CA ASN A 291 23.87 -3.97 1.04
C ASN A 291 22.33 -3.75 1.00
N CYS A 292 21.78 -3.04 1.99
CA CYS A 292 20.35 -2.85 2.17
C CYS A 292 19.90 -1.40 1.98
N VAL A 293 18.61 -1.22 1.68
CA VAL A 293 17.90 0.07 1.78
C VAL A 293 16.85 -0.02 2.88
N LEU A 294 16.90 0.88 3.87
CA LEU A 294 15.83 1.09 4.84
C LEU A 294 15.35 2.54 4.68
N SER A 295 14.07 2.71 4.34
CA SER A 295 13.58 4.02 3.90
C SER A 295 12.13 4.29 4.29
N ASN A 296 11.81 5.55 4.42
CA ASN A 296 10.45 6.08 4.57
C ASN A 296 9.66 5.42 5.71
N ALA A 297 10.11 5.57 6.94
CA ALA A 297 9.36 5.18 8.13
C ALA A 297 8.76 6.41 8.84
N LEU A 298 7.53 6.33 9.35
CA LEU A 298 6.97 7.44 10.14
C LEU A 298 7.73 7.62 11.46
N LYS A 299 8.15 6.52 12.10
CA LYS A 299 9.16 6.54 13.15
C LYS A 299 10.56 6.49 12.52
N ASP A 300 11.48 5.76 13.09
CA ASP A 300 12.85 5.69 12.59
C ASP A 300 13.00 4.63 11.50
N CYS A 301 13.85 4.87 10.49
CA CYS A 301 14.15 3.84 9.51
C CYS A 301 14.91 2.68 10.15
N LEU A 302 15.87 2.98 11.03
CA LEU A 302 16.62 2.01 11.81
C LEU A 302 16.77 2.50 13.25
N THR A 303 16.37 1.65 14.21
CA THR A 303 16.54 1.89 15.65
C THR A 303 17.33 0.72 16.26
N LEU A 304 18.43 1.04 16.96
CA LEU A 304 19.34 0.09 17.61
C LEU A 304 19.51 0.47 19.09
N LEU A 305 18.89 -0.27 20.00
CA LEU A 305 18.94 -0.02 21.44
C LEU A 305 19.71 -1.15 22.13
N GLY A 306 20.89 -0.89 22.67
CA GLY A 306 21.71 -1.89 23.35
C GLY A 306 22.23 -3.02 22.43
N CYS A 307 22.25 -2.79 21.13
CA CYS A 307 22.56 -3.84 20.16
C CYS A 307 24.07 -3.99 19.88
N TYR A 308 24.45 -5.19 19.49
CA TYR A 308 25.71 -5.44 18.77
C TYR A 308 25.41 -5.39 17.26
N SER A 309 25.89 -4.35 16.58
CA SER A 309 25.42 -4.05 15.22
C SER A 309 26.57 -3.85 14.24
N ASP A 310 26.45 -4.43 13.05
CA ASP A 310 27.34 -4.23 11.91
C ASP A 310 26.53 -3.80 10.67
N LEU A 311 26.80 -2.58 10.19
CA LEU A 311 26.15 -1.98 9.02
C LEU A 311 27.20 -1.77 7.94
N ASP A 312 27.03 -2.37 6.77
CA ASP A 312 27.94 -2.18 5.64
C ASP A 312 27.16 -2.00 4.33
N HIS A 313 27.51 -0.98 3.54
CA HIS A 313 26.83 -0.60 2.30
C HIS A 313 25.31 -0.39 2.48
N VAL A 314 24.91 0.27 3.57
CA VAL A 314 23.49 0.53 3.85
C VAL A 314 23.08 1.92 3.39
N THR A 315 21.90 2.04 2.83
CA THR A 315 21.23 3.32 2.58
C THR A 315 20.09 3.50 3.56
N LEU A 316 20.22 4.47 4.48
CA LEU A 316 19.17 4.90 5.39
C LEU A 316 18.60 6.23 4.89
N ALA A 317 17.37 6.22 4.37
CA ALA A 317 16.79 7.35 3.66
C ALA A 317 15.42 7.75 4.23
N GLN A 318 15.38 8.83 5.02
CA GLN A 318 14.17 9.28 5.72
C GLN A 318 13.43 10.36 4.95
N PHE A 319 12.62 9.94 3.98
CA PHE A 319 11.78 10.82 3.16
C PHE A 319 10.29 10.50 3.31
N TYR A 320 9.84 9.98 4.45
CA TYR A 320 8.43 9.64 4.65
C TYR A 320 7.51 10.82 4.34
N PRO A 321 6.61 10.73 3.32
CA PRO A 321 5.93 11.90 2.77
C PRO A 321 4.70 12.33 3.55
N LEU A 322 4.07 11.41 4.30
CA LEU A 322 2.75 11.63 4.89
C LEU A 322 2.77 12.34 6.25
N SER A 323 3.94 12.71 6.76
CA SER A 323 4.09 13.45 8.02
C SER A 323 5.35 14.32 8.05
N ALA A 324 5.21 15.53 8.55
CA ALA A 324 6.36 16.37 8.88
C ALA A 324 7.08 15.92 10.16
N ASN A 325 6.36 15.25 11.07
CA ASN A 325 6.89 14.73 12.35
C ASN A 325 7.36 13.28 12.16
N ARG A 326 8.24 13.04 11.19
CA ARG A 326 8.89 11.75 10.99
C ARG A 326 10.07 11.60 11.94
N GLY A 327 10.45 10.36 12.27
CA GLY A 327 11.61 10.04 13.08
C GLY A 327 12.94 10.18 12.34
N ALA A 328 13.99 9.62 12.94
CA ALA A 328 15.34 9.64 12.38
C ALA A 328 15.53 8.61 11.25
N ALA A 329 16.57 8.80 10.43
CA ALA A 329 17.04 7.75 9.53
C ALA A 329 17.78 6.66 10.33
N LEU A 330 18.58 7.08 11.33
CA LEU A 330 19.30 6.20 12.24
C LEU A 330 19.13 6.70 13.68
N ARG A 331 18.63 5.84 14.54
CA ARG A 331 18.66 6.02 16.00
C ARG A 331 19.47 4.89 16.62
N PHE A 332 20.36 5.23 17.56
CA PHE A 332 21.09 4.24 18.33
C PHE A 332 21.31 4.73 19.77
N SER A 333 21.26 3.81 20.73
CA SER A 333 21.61 4.12 22.11
C SER A 333 22.33 2.95 22.77
N ALA A 334 23.30 3.27 23.64
CA ALA A 334 23.86 2.32 24.56
C ALA A 334 22.87 2.10 25.70
N SER A 335 22.34 0.90 25.86
CA SER A 335 21.62 0.48 27.05
C SER A 335 22.64 0.05 28.15
N GLU A 336 22.15 -0.42 29.30
CA GLU A 336 23.02 -0.99 30.36
C GLU A 336 23.78 -2.26 29.92
N GLN A 337 23.47 -2.80 28.75
CA GLN A 337 24.06 -3.99 28.14
C GLN A 337 25.21 -3.65 27.19
N THR A 338 25.83 -4.67 26.60
CA THR A 338 26.96 -4.55 25.70
C THR A 338 26.49 -3.91 24.37
N PHE A 339 26.80 -2.63 24.17
CA PHE A 339 26.52 -1.93 22.94
C PHE A 339 27.77 -1.89 22.06
N LYS A 340 27.61 -2.20 20.76
CA LYS A 340 28.60 -1.96 19.73
C LYS A 340 27.95 -1.63 18.40
N LEU A 341 28.39 -0.55 17.76
CA LEU A 341 27.95 -0.19 16.41
C LEU A 341 29.15 0.00 15.50
N THR A 342 29.29 -0.86 14.49
CA THR A 342 30.17 -0.65 13.36
C THR A 342 29.34 -0.22 12.15
N CYS A 343 29.65 0.94 11.57
CA CYS A 343 28.96 1.46 10.43
C CYS A 343 29.97 1.82 9.34
N SER A 344 29.94 1.10 8.24
CA SER A 344 30.87 1.25 7.13
C SER A 344 30.14 1.49 5.81
N ASN A 345 30.74 2.28 4.92
CA ASN A 345 30.24 2.49 3.55
C ASN A 345 28.74 2.84 3.50
N THR A 346 28.23 3.56 4.50
CA THR A 346 26.78 3.74 4.71
C THR A 346 26.36 5.18 4.43
N LEU A 347 25.25 5.34 3.71
CA LEU A 347 24.58 6.60 3.43
C LEU A 347 23.43 6.81 4.40
N VAL A 348 23.46 7.90 5.17
CA VAL A 348 22.38 8.30 6.07
C VAL A 348 21.91 9.69 5.71
N THR A 349 20.73 9.82 5.13
CA THR A 349 20.16 11.09 4.64
C THR A 349 18.65 11.18 4.83
N GLY A 350 18.08 12.35 4.58
CA GLY A 350 16.64 12.57 4.70
C GLY A 350 16.25 14.03 4.49
N TYR A 351 15.00 14.37 4.82
CA TYR A 351 14.50 15.75 4.73
C TYR A 351 15.00 16.66 5.85
N ALA A 352 15.12 16.16 7.07
CA ALA A 352 15.61 16.96 8.20
C ALA A 352 17.10 17.31 8.02
N GLU A 353 17.55 18.37 8.64
CA GLU A 353 18.96 18.79 8.65
C GLU A 353 19.83 17.84 9.48
N ASP A 354 19.21 17.19 10.46
CA ASP A 354 19.80 16.15 11.29
C ASP A 354 18.86 14.95 11.30
N VAL A 355 19.34 13.80 10.81
CA VAL A 355 18.57 12.55 10.72
C VAL A 355 19.21 11.42 11.53
N ILE A 356 20.20 11.73 12.39
CA ILE A 356 20.89 10.77 13.23
C ILE A 356 20.69 11.16 14.70
N VAL A 357 20.21 10.21 15.49
CA VAL A 357 20.05 10.38 16.94
C VAL A 357 20.89 9.32 17.65
N GLY A 358 21.98 9.75 18.28
CA GLY A 358 22.87 8.88 19.06
C GLY A 358 22.82 9.25 20.55
N GLU A 359 22.51 8.28 21.39
CA GLU A 359 22.55 8.39 22.85
C GLU A 359 23.62 7.45 23.38
N VAL A 360 24.86 7.96 23.51
CA VAL A 360 26.06 7.18 23.85
C VAL A 360 26.85 7.88 24.93
N ASP A 361 27.64 7.13 25.66
CA ASP A 361 28.58 7.64 26.67
C ASP A 361 30.04 7.38 26.23
N GLU A 362 30.99 7.80 27.10
CA GLU A 362 32.43 7.64 26.82
C GLU A 362 32.90 6.17 26.72
N LYS A 363 32.08 5.22 27.14
CA LYS A 363 32.41 3.78 27.16
C LYS A 363 31.77 3.04 25.97
N SER A 364 30.89 3.69 25.24
CA SER A 364 30.17 3.10 24.15
C SER A 364 31.10 2.84 22.95
N GLU A 365 31.12 1.61 22.46
CA GLU A 365 31.86 1.27 21.26
C GLU A 365 31.05 1.57 20.00
N TYR A 366 31.43 2.60 19.26
CA TYR A 366 30.83 2.85 17.96
C TYR A 366 31.86 3.44 16.99
N SER A 367 31.67 3.18 15.69
CA SER A 367 32.53 3.73 14.66
C SER A 367 31.77 3.92 13.33
N PHE A 368 32.10 5.01 12.66
CA PHE A 368 31.63 5.29 11.32
C PHE A 368 32.86 5.42 10.40
N THR A 369 32.89 4.66 9.31
CA THR A 369 34.01 4.64 8.37
C THR A 369 33.50 4.73 6.93
N ASN A 370 34.04 5.67 6.13
CA ASN A 370 33.65 5.90 4.74
C ASN A 370 32.12 6.05 4.60
N CYS A 371 31.52 6.96 5.37
CA CYS A 371 30.07 7.20 5.37
C CYS A 371 29.72 8.59 4.85
N LEU A 372 28.51 8.75 4.33
CA LEU A 372 27.89 10.05 4.12
C LEU A 372 26.78 10.22 5.18
N LEU A 373 26.91 11.24 6.02
CA LEU A 373 26.05 11.44 7.19
C LEU A 373 25.43 12.84 7.16
N ARG A 374 24.08 12.89 7.15
CA ARG A 374 23.30 14.12 7.27
C ARG A 374 23.04 14.42 8.74
N THR A 375 24.03 15.01 9.37
CA THR A 375 24.02 15.46 10.78
C THR A 375 25.11 16.50 10.99
N VAL A 376 25.06 17.21 12.11
CA VAL A 376 26.12 18.12 12.51
C VAL A 376 27.34 17.33 12.97
N ALA A 377 28.51 17.64 12.41
CA ALA A 377 29.76 16.99 12.83
C ALA A 377 29.99 17.23 14.34
N PRO A 378 30.24 16.20 15.14
CA PRO A 378 30.54 16.38 16.56
C PRO A 378 31.95 16.96 16.77
N ASP A 379 32.17 17.55 17.95
CA ASP A 379 33.48 18.12 18.29
C ASP A 379 34.60 17.05 18.38
N ASN A 380 34.26 15.83 18.88
CA ASN A 380 35.15 14.70 18.89
C ASN A 380 34.91 13.78 17.69
N LEU A 381 35.93 13.59 16.88
CA LEU A 381 35.92 12.78 15.66
C LEU A 381 36.60 11.40 15.83
N ASP A 382 36.94 10.96 17.02
CA ASP A 382 37.65 9.70 17.25
C ASP A 382 36.90 8.47 16.73
N HIS A 383 35.59 8.55 16.66
CA HIS A 383 34.70 7.49 16.14
C HIS A 383 34.37 7.61 14.64
N PHE A 384 34.94 8.62 13.95
CA PHE A 384 34.57 8.98 12.60
C PHE A 384 35.79 9.03 11.69
N LYS A 385 35.78 8.22 10.64
CA LYS A 385 36.86 8.16 9.67
C LYS A 385 36.34 8.26 8.23
N ASP A 386 36.92 9.13 7.42
CA ASP A 386 36.60 9.32 6.01
C ASP A 386 35.10 9.68 5.77
N ILE A 387 34.55 10.59 6.61
CA ILE A 387 33.14 10.97 6.58
C ILE A 387 32.90 12.15 5.63
N ILE A 388 31.83 12.04 4.85
CA ILE A 388 31.20 13.17 4.15
C ILE A 388 30.06 13.68 5.03
N TRP A 389 30.23 14.88 5.59
CA TRP A 389 29.18 15.53 6.37
C TRP A 389 28.27 16.31 5.42
N GLU A 390 27.05 15.77 5.19
CA GLU A 390 26.06 16.41 4.33
C GLU A 390 25.42 17.61 5.04
N LYS A 391 25.42 18.77 4.39
CA LYS A 391 24.79 19.99 4.88
C LYS A 391 23.60 20.38 4.02
N LYS A 392 22.69 21.16 4.60
CA LYS A 392 21.49 21.66 3.91
C LYS A 392 21.80 22.47 2.65
N ASP A 393 22.92 23.21 2.66
CA ASP A 393 23.29 24.12 1.58
C ASP A 393 24.18 23.44 0.53
N ASP A 394 24.48 22.17 0.65
CA ASP A 394 25.25 21.43 -0.34
C ASP A 394 24.45 21.34 -1.66
N GLU A 395 25.14 21.42 -2.79
CA GLU A 395 24.51 21.35 -4.12
C GLU A 395 23.83 20.00 -4.33
N ILE A 396 24.49 18.91 -3.94
CA ILE A 396 23.95 17.55 -3.93
C ILE A 396 23.71 17.12 -2.48
N GLN A 397 22.44 17.08 -2.08
CA GLN A 397 22.01 16.73 -0.72
C GLN A 397 20.59 16.15 -0.71
N GLY A 398 20.25 15.38 0.32
CA GLY A 398 18.92 14.81 0.51
C GLY A 398 18.44 13.99 -0.70
N THR A 399 17.32 14.37 -1.26
CA THR A 399 16.71 13.67 -2.41
C THR A 399 17.56 13.69 -3.68
N LYS A 400 18.50 14.65 -3.80
CA LYS A 400 19.32 14.81 -4.99
C LYS A 400 20.38 13.71 -5.18
N HIS A 401 20.69 12.95 -4.14
CA HIS A 401 21.58 11.79 -4.25
C HIS A 401 21.00 10.68 -5.14
N PHE A 402 19.67 10.59 -5.26
CA PHE A 402 18.97 9.45 -5.82
C PHE A 402 18.42 9.71 -7.22
N VAL A 403 18.27 8.64 -7.99
CA VAL A 403 17.74 8.67 -9.35
C VAL A 403 16.35 9.30 -9.37
N LEU A 404 15.46 8.91 -8.43
CA LEU A 404 14.11 9.46 -8.34
C LEU A 404 13.61 9.45 -6.89
N ILE A 405 13.20 10.61 -6.42
CA ILE A 405 12.37 10.77 -5.22
C ILE A 405 11.22 11.70 -5.61
N ASP A 406 10.03 11.17 -5.77
CA ASP A 406 8.82 11.90 -6.15
C ASP A 406 7.73 11.67 -5.09
N ASP A 407 7.67 12.56 -4.11
CA ASP A 407 6.71 12.47 -3.01
C ASP A 407 5.26 12.67 -3.45
N TYR A 408 5.04 13.41 -4.52
CA TYR A 408 3.70 13.65 -5.03
C TYR A 408 3.09 12.36 -5.62
N LYS A 409 3.92 11.59 -6.33
CA LYS A 409 3.54 10.29 -6.87
C LYS A 409 3.88 9.14 -5.94
N MET A 410 4.62 9.41 -4.85
CA MET A 410 5.15 8.40 -3.91
C MET A 410 5.96 7.31 -4.62
N ILE A 411 6.79 7.72 -5.58
CA ILE A 411 7.66 6.83 -6.35
C ILE A 411 9.11 7.09 -5.94
N TYR A 412 9.82 6.04 -5.57
CA TYR A 412 11.16 6.11 -5.03
C TYR A 412 12.11 5.14 -5.72
N ASP A 413 13.23 5.69 -6.22
CA ASP A 413 14.36 4.92 -6.73
C ASP A 413 15.62 5.37 -6.00
N PHE A 414 16.03 4.60 -5.02
CA PHE A 414 17.15 4.89 -4.14
C PHE A 414 18.52 4.53 -4.75
N ARG A 415 18.61 4.21 -6.02
CA ARG A 415 19.90 4.10 -6.70
C ARG A 415 20.57 5.46 -6.74
N LEU A 416 21.88 5.48 -6.49
CA LEU A 416 22.63 6.73 -6.48
C LEU A 416 22.84 7.27 -7.90
N LYS A 417 22.79 8.59 -8.02
CA LYS A 417 23.27 9.30 -9.22
C LYS A 417 24.78 9.37 -9.22
N GLU A 418 25.39 9.38 -10.40
CA GLU A 418 26.84 9.53 -10.57
C GLU A 418 27.40 10.85 -9.98
N GLU A 419 26.59 11.91 -9.94
CA GLU A 419 26.94 13.20 -9.35
C GLU A 419 26.95 13.19 -7.83
N SER A 420 26.40 12.16 -7.19
CA SER A 420 26.45 12.03 -5.75
C SER A 420 27.87 11.77 -5.26
N PRO A 421 28.36 12.50 -4.25
CA PRO A 421 29.68 12.22 -3.67
C PRO A 421 29.78 10.83 -3.03
N ALA A 422 28.64 10.19 -2.73
CA ALA A 422 28.56 8.82 -2.26
C ALA A 422 28.87 7.79 -3.36
N TYR A 423 28.58 8.12 -4.63
CA TYR A 423 28.69 7.19 -5.75
C TYR A 423 30.15 6.73 -6.00
N GLU A 424 31.08 7.68 -6.19
CA GLU A 424 32.50 7.35 -6.43
C GLU A 424 33.14 6.58 -5.28
N LYS A 425 32.72 6.89 -4.03
CA LYS A 425 33.22 6.24 -2.81
C LYS A 425 32.54 4.89 -2.51
N LYS A 426 31.56 4.48 -3.32
CA LYS A 426 30.76 3.28 -3.10
C LYS A 426 30.07 3.27 -1.73
N ILE A 427 29.56 4.40 -1.31
CA ILE A 427 28.81 4.58 -0.08
C ILE A 427 27.33 4.28 -0.35
N GLY A 428 26.66 3.56 0.55
CA GLY A 428 25.28 3.14 0.40
C GLY A 428 25.16 1.79 -0.34
N LYS A 429 23.92 1.37 -0.59
CA LYS A 429 23.61 0.12 -1.32
C LYS A 429 24.20 0.16 -2.72
N GLN A 430 24.83 -0.95 -3.14
CA GLN A 430 25.48 -1.12 -4.44
C GLN A 430 24.58 -1.78 -5.47
#